data_0c9316e0ab719b1050fb2e0c090a1ed2
#
_entry.id   0c9316e0ab719b1050fb2e0c090a1ed2
#
_cell.length_a   1.000
_cell.length_b   1.000
_cell.length_c   1.000
_cell.angle_alpha   90.00
_cell.angle_beta   90.00
_cell.angle_gamma   90.00
#
_symmetry.space_group_name_H-M   'P 1'
#
loop_
_entity.id
_entity.type
_entity.pdbx_description
1 polymer ?
#
loop_
_entity_poly.entity_id
_entity_poly.type
_entity_poly.pdbx_seq_one_letter_code
_entity_poly.pdbx_strand_id
1 'polypeptide(L)'
;MTADIGATLNRNSWLKDSIVKIRGKQVILAGDVGGTKCNLALFSEKGGTLIPVFKQRFASKEFAQFDLIVKEFSRQAADHLGSERIIAAGFGIAGPVINGRVRATNLPWVVETETLIRELAVPNVVLLNDLGATGHSLEHLPPEDFCVLNPGVPEAGGTRALLAAGTGLGQSILVWDGGRYRVVPSEGGHSDFAPHTEQQIELLRFMRRRYPQVSWELILSGRGFRTIHEFLAPNVKHASFEDPDADPAPEITRRGLDKSCRVCADTLDLWTAIYGAEAGNLAL
;
A
#
# COMPACT_ATOMS: atom_id res chain seq x y z
N MET A 1 -34.47 -28.41 -7.62
CA MET A 1 -34.38 -26.97 -7.22
C MET A 1 -33.00 -26.53 -7.52
N THR A 2 -32.76 -26.05 -8.72
CA THR A 2 -31.51 -25.45 -9.17
C THR A 2 -31.64 -23.95 -8.95
N ALA A 3 -30.95 -23.43 -7.93
CA ALA A 3 -30.87 -21.99 -7.67
C ALA A 3 -29.96 -21.35 -8.70
N ASP A 4 -30.51 -20.35 -9.36
CA ASP A 4 -29.86 -19.52 -10.37
C ASP A 4 -28.75 -18.64 -9.71
N ILE A 5 -27.49 -19.03 -9.92
CA ILE A 5 -26.29 -18.30 -9.44
C ILE A 5 -25.82 -17.24 -10.46
N GLY A 6 -26.63 -17.01 -11.51
CA GLY A 6 -26.21 -16.18 -12.67
C GLY A 6 -26.31 -14.67 -12.54
N ALA A 7 -26.89 -14.11 -11.48
CA ALA A 7 -27.30 -12.68 -11.48
C ALA A 7 -26.43 -11.71 -10.66
N THR A 8 -25.32 -12.13 -10.04
CA THR A 8 -24.60 -11.27 -9.10
C THR A 8 -23.22 -10.77 -9.59
N LEU A 9 -22.78 -11.09 -10.78
CA LEU A 9 -21.42 -10.75 -11.28
C LEU A 9 -21.32 -9.49 -12.14
N ASN A 10 -22.35 -8.67 -12.25
CA ASN A 10 -22.33 -7.51 -13.15
C ASN A 10 -22.36 -6.14 -12.44
N ARG A 11 -21.80 -6.01 -11.22
CA ARG A 11 -21.74 -4.73 -10.49
C ARG A 11 -20.44 -3.94 -10.63
N ASN A 12 -19.48 -4.40 -11.43
CA ASN A 12 -18.23 -3.65 -11.72
C ASN A 12 -18.30 -2.88 -13.07
N SER A 13 -19.48 -2.46 -13.50
CA SER A 13 -19.65 -1.75 -14.79
C SER A 13 -19.04 -0.34 -14.79
N TRP A 14 -18.78 0.24 -13.63
CA TRP A 14 -18.22 1.61 -13.53
C TRP A 14 -16.69 1.68 -13.62
N LEU A 15 -15.98 0.54 -13.68
CA LEU A 15 -14.57 0.51 -14.05
C LEU A 15 -14.33 0.42 -15.57
N LYS A 16 -15.38 0.28 -16.38
CA LYS A 16 -15.24 -0.05 -17.80
C LYS A 16 -14.86 1.12 -18.72
N ASP A 17 -15.15 2.39 -18.37
CA ASP A 17 -15.08 3.46 -19.35
C ASP A 17 -14.46 4.80 -18.92
N SER A 18 -13.75 4.87 -17.81
CA SER A 18 -13.26 6.17 -17.33
C SER A 18 -11.75 6.33 -17.49
N ILE A 19 -11.22 6.18 -18.71
CA ILE A 19 -9.95 6.82 -19.03
C ILE A 19 -10.24 8.33 -19.14
N VAL A 20 -10.03 9.05 -18.03
CA VAL A 20 -10.13 10.51 -18.04
C VAL A 20 -8.92 11.03 -18.81
N LYS A 21 -9.15 11.51 -20.04
CA LYS A 21 -8.11 12.17 -20.83
C LYS A 21 -7.96 13.61 -20.34
N ILE A 22 -6.81 13.93 -19.79
CA ILE A 22 -6.45 15.31 -19.42
C ILE A 22 -6.21 16.10 -20.71
N ARG A 23 -6.87 17.24 -20.86
CA ARG A 23 -6.72 18.11 -22.03
C ARG A 23 -6.59 19.58 -21.61
N GLY A 24 -5.51 20.23 -22.05
CA GLY A 24 -5.32 21.66 -21.84
C GLY A 24 -5.23 22.03 -20.35
N LYS A 25 -6.05 22.97 -19.92
CA LYS A 25 -6.07 23.49 -18.54
C LYS A 25 -6.83 22.57 -17.55
N GLN A 26 -6.47 21.32 -17.48
CA GLN A 26 -7.11 20.31 -16.63
C GLN A 26 -6.05 19.65 -15.76
N VAL A 27 -6.40 19.36 -14.52
CA VAL A 27 -5.57 18.64 -13.56
C VAL A 27 -6.35 17.50 -12.91
N ILE A 28 -5.61 16.52 -12.41
CA ILE A 28 -6.17 15.47 -11.54
C ILE A 28 -5.62 15.65 -10.12
N LEU A 29 -6.45 15.32 -9.15
CA LEU A 29 -6.05 15.24 -7.74
C LEU A 29 -5.74 13.79 -7.41
N ALA A 30 -4.56 13.55 -6.87
CA ALA A 30 -4.20 12.24 -6.32
C ALA A 30 -3.87 12.37 -4.83
N GLY A 31 -4.22 11.33 -4.06
CA GLY A 31 -3.95 11.28 -2.63
C GLY A 31 -3.51 9.91 -2.17
N ASP A 32 -2.47 9.90 -1.33
CA ASP A 32 -2.05 8.77 -0.51
C ASP A 32 -2.44 9.05 0.93
N VAL A 33 -3.39 8.27 1.47
CA VAL A 33 -4.08 8.52 2.73
C VAL A 33 -3.69 7.47 3.75
N GLY A 34 -2.65 7.76 4.49
CA GLY A 34 -2.15 6.90 5.57
C GLY A 34 -2.63 7.32 6.96
N GLY A 35 -2.48 6.42 7.93
CA GLY A 35 -2.89 6.65 9.32
C GLY A 35 -2.14 7.78 10.05
N THR A 36 -0.94 8.14 9.59
CA THR A 36 -0.11 9.18 10.18
C THR A 36 -0.04 10.42 9.29
N LYS A 37 -0.02 10.24 7.98
CA LYS A 37 0.23 11.29 6.99
C LYS A 37 -0.71 11.10 5.80
N CYS A 38 -1.23 12.21 5.27
CA CYS A 38 -1.92 12.28 3.99
C CYS A 38 -1.08 13.11 3.04
N ASN A 39 -0.70 12.56 1.90
CA ASN A 39 -0.02 13.28 0.83
C ASN A 39 -1.02 13.51 -0.29
N LEU A 40 -1.28 14.77 -0.61
CA LEU A 40 -2.15 15.15 -1.72
C LEU A 40 -1.34 15.91 -2.77
N ALA A 41 -1.66 15.67 -4.04
CA ALA A 41 -0.99 16.37 -5.15
C ALA A 41 -1.92 16.59 -6.33
N LEU A 42 -1.77 17.74 -6.98
CA LEU A 42 -2.34 18.01 -8.30
C LEU A 42 -1.33 17.66 -9.38
N PHE A 43 -1.82 17.02 -10.42
CA PHE A 43 -1.01 16.65 -11.58
C PHE A 43 -1.65 17.21 -12.85
N SER A 44 -0.81 17.81 -13.70
CA SER A 44 -1.13 18.11 -15.10
C SER A 44 -0.51 17.07 -16.02
N GLU A 45 -1.01 16.94 -17.23
CA GLU A 45 -0.45 16.05 -18.24
C GLU A 45 0.33 16.85 -19.26
N LYS A 46 1.55 16.42 -19.59
CA LYS A 46 2.36 16.95 -20.69
C LYS A 46 3.02 15.80 -21.44
N GLY A 47 2.61 15.61 -22.69
CA GLY A 47 3.23 14.62 -23.58
C GLY A 47 3.10 13.16 -23.08
N GLY A 48 1.99 12.82 -22.43
CA GLY A 48 1.75 11.49 -21.85
C GLY A 48 2.30 11.30 -20.43
N THR A 49 3.00 12.31 -19.88
CA THR A 49 3.59 12.24 -18.55
C THR A 49 2.82 13.11 -17.56
N LEU A 50 2.56 12.57 -16.35
CA LEU A 50 1.97 13.31 -15.25
C LEU A 50 3.03 14.14 -14.52
N ILE A 51 2.83 15.45 -14.48
CA ILE A 51 3.75 16.39 -13.83
C ILE A 51 3.04 16.99 -12.63
N PRO A 52 3.63 16.91 -11.42
CA PRO A 52 3.04 17.52 -10.24
C PRO A 52 3.08 19.03 -10.34
N VAL A 53 1.92 19.67 -10.12
CA VAL A 53 1.74 21.13 -10.13
C VAL A 53 1.77 21.71 -8.73
N PHE A 54 1.17 20.97 -7.78
CA PHE A 54 1.12 21.34 -6.37
C PHE A 54 1.10 20.09 -5.50
N LYS A 55 1.81 20.09 -4.40
CA LYS A 55 1.88 18.99 -3.43
C LYS A 55 1.79 19.50 -2.02
N GLN A 56 1.02 18.83 -1.18
CA GLN A 56 0.92 19.14 0.24
C GLN A 56 0.81 17.87 1.07
N ARG A 57 1.46 17.91 2.24
CA ARG A 57 1.38 16.84 3.25
C ARG A 57 0.65 17.36 4.47
N PHE A 58 -0.25 16.53 4.99
CA PHE A 58 -1.03 16.78 6.20
C PHE A 58 -0.74 15.72 7.25
N ALA A 59 -0.76 16.08 8.52
CA ALA A 59 -0.74 15.14 9.63
C ALA A 59 -2.18 14.61 9.81
N SER A 60 -2.40 13.33 9.54
CA SER A 60 -3.76 12.74 9.52
C SER A 60 -4.50 12.93 10.84
N LYS A 61 -3.79 12.81 11.97
CA LYS A 61 -4.37 12.91 13.32
C LYS A 61 -4.85 14.32 13.71
N GLU A 62 -4.46 15.35 12.97
CA GLU A 62 -4.90 16.74 13.23
C GLU A 62 -6.28 17.03 12.65
N PHE A 63 -6.85 16.11 11.87
CA PHE A 63 -8.14 16.27 11.22
C PHE A 63 -9.13 15.21 11.70
N ALA A 64 -10.35 15.63 11.97
CA ALA A 64 -11.42 14.73 12.40
C ALA A 64 -11.93 13.82 11.28
N GLN A 65 -11.82 14.28 10.01
CA GLN A 65 -12.33 13.58 8.82
C GLN A 65 -11.45 13.92 7.61
N PHE A 66 -11.44 13.03 6.61
CA PHE A 66 -10.62 13.20 5.40
C PHE A 66 -11.11 14.35 4.51
N ASP A 67 -12.42 14.60 4.42
CA ASP A 67 -12.98 15.71 3.65
C ASP A 67 -12.49 17.08 4.12
N LEU A 68 -12.15 17.24 5.40
CA LEU A 68 -11.53 18.48 5.91
C LEU A 68 -10.12 18.68 5.36
N ILE A 69 -9.36 17.60 5.17
CA ILE A 69 -8.04 17.66 4.50
C ILE A 69 -8.22 18.07 3.04
N VAL A 70 -9.21 17.48 2.35
CA VAL A 70 -9.50 17.79 0.94
C VAL A 70 -9.90 19.25 0.78
N LYS A 71 -10.72 19.80 1.69
CA LYS A 71 -11.10 21.22 1.71
C LYS A 71 -9.89 22.12 1.91
N GLU A 72 -9.05 21.81 2.91
CA GLU A 72 -7.86 22.60 3.18
C GLU A 72 -6.86 22.54 2.04
N PHE A 73 -6.66 21.36 1.44
CA PHE A 73 -5.85 21.22 0.24
C PHE A 73 -6.38 22.05 -0.91
N SER A 74 -7.69 22.00 -1.19
CA SER A 74 -8.32 22.77 -2.27
C SER A 74 -8.15 24.29 -2.07
N ARG A 75 -8.25 24.75 -0.82
CA ARG A 75 -8.02 26.16 -0.46
C ARG A 75 -6.57 26.58 -0.74
N GLN A 76 -5.59 25.74 -0.36
CA GLN A 76 -4.17 26.03 -0.61
C GLN A 76 -3.80 25.92 -2.09
N ALA A 77 -4.44 25.00 -2.81
CA ALA A 77 -4.19 24.79 -4.22
C ALA A 77 -4.80 25.87 -5.14
N ALA A 78 -5.75 26.67 -4.65
CA ALA A 78 -6.48 27.64 -5.47
C ALA A 78 -5.57 28.61 -6.22
N ASP A 79 -4.53 29.15 -5.53
CA ASP A 79 -3.57 30.07 -6.14
C ASP A 79 -2.67 29.42 -7.20
N HIS A 80 -2.52 28.08 -7.15
CA HIS A 80 -1.69 27.30 -8.06
C HIS A 80 -2.49 26.81 -9.28
N LEU A 81 -3.80 26.70 -9.16
CA LEU A 81 -4.68 26.27 -10.26
C LEU A 81 -4.82 27.33 -11.34
N GLY A 82 -4.79 28.63 -10.99
CA GLY A 82 -5.03 29.72 -11.95
C GLY A 82 -6.36 29.52 -12.68
N SER A 83 -6.28 29.18 -14.00
CA SER A 83 -7.45 28.88 -14.81
C SER A 83 -7.66 27.36 -15.03
N GLU A 84 -6.88 26.51 -14.38
CA GLU A 84 -7.00 25.07 -14.43
C GLU A 84 -8.12 24.58 -13.49
N ARG A 85 -8.70 23.43 -13.83
CA ARG A 85 -9.73 22.82 -12.98
C ARG A 85 -9.44 21.35 -12.74
N ILE A 86 -9.79 20.89 -11.57
CA ILE A 86 -9.76 19.46 -11.24
C ILE A 86 -10.88 18.76 -12.01
N ILE A 87 -10.56 17.68 -12.73
CA ILE A 87 -11.52 16.92 -13.54
C ILE A 87 -11.74 15.51 -13.02
N ALA A 88 -10.80 15.02 -12.22
CA ALA A 88 -10.88 13.70 -11.58
C ALA A 88 -10.08 13.71 -10.29
N ALA A 89 -10.41 12.80 -9.39
CA ALA A 89 -9.63 12.55 -8.18
C ALA A 89 -9.50 11.05 -7.89
N GLY A 90 -8.32 10.64 -7.39
CA GLY A 90 -8.05 9.27 -6.98
C GLY A 90 -7.36 9.24 -5.62
N PHE A 91 -7.83 8.39 -4.71
CA PHE A 91 -7.26 8.30 -3.36
C PHE A 91 -6.95 6.85 -3.00
N GLY A 92 -5.68 6.56 -2.70
CA GLY A 92 -5.24 5.32 -2.08
C GLY A 92 -5.40 5.43 -0.56
N ILE A 93 -6.19 4.56 0.06
CA ILE A 93 -6.50 4.61 1.49
C ILE A 93 -6.26 3.23 2.10
N ALA A 94 -5.54 3.18 3.22
CA ALA A 94 -5.34 1.93 3.95
C ALA A 94 -6.68 1.37 4.46
N GLY A 95 -7.11 0.26 3.89
CA GLY A 95 -8.34 -0.45 4.22
C GLY A 95 -9.11 -0.95 2.99
N PRO A 96 -10.03 -1.89 3.15
CA PRO A 96 -10.84 -2.43 2.07
C PRO A 96 -11.86 -1.40 1.58
N VAL A 97 -11.93 -1.21 0.26
CA VAL A 97 -12.93 -0.35 -0.39
C VAL A 97 -14.12 -1.21 -0.82
N ILE A 98 -15.28 -0.93 -0.24
CA ILE A 98 -16.53 -1.66 -0.53
C ILE A 98 -17.61 -0.65 -0.96
N ASN A 99 -18.13 -0.80 -2.16
CA ASN A 99 -19.18 0.05 -2.74
C ASN A 99 -18.86 1.56 -2.65
N GLY A 100 -17.61 1.95 -2.97
CA GLY A 100 -17.19 3.35 -2.92
C GLY A 100 -17.03 3.92 -1.51
N ARG A 101 -16.88 3.07 -0.51
CA ARG A 101 -16.69 3.44 0.89
C ARG A 101 -15.51 2.69 1.48
N VAL A 102 -14.72 3.36 2.28
CA VAL A 102 -13.60 2.78 3.03
C VAL A 102 -13.63 3.28 4.48
N ARG A 103 -13.41 2.36 5.42
CA ARG A 103 -13.07 2.70 6.81
C ARG A 103 -11.56 2.63 6.92
N ALA A 104 -10.92 3.76 7.18
CA ALA A 104 -9.46 3.80 7.32
C ALA A 104 -9.01 2.95 8.52
N THR A 105 -7.99 2.10 8.32
CA THR A 105 -7.60 1.09 9.31
C THR A 105 -7.11 1.69 10.63
N ASN A 106 -6.36 2.80 10.58
CA ASN A 106 -5.72 3.41 11.76
C ASN A 106 -6.27 4.80 12.10
N LEU A 107 -7.44 5.13 11.60
CA LEU A 107 -8.10 6.41 11.81
C LEU A 107 -9.61 6.19 12.00
N PRO A 108 -10.31 7.05 12.73
CA PRO A 108 -11.76 6.94 12.90
C PRO A 108 -12.55 7.32 11.64
N TRP A 109 -11.88 7.53 10.53
CA TRP A 109 -12.48 8.06 9.32
C TRP A 109 -13.27 7.02 8.54
N VAL A 110 -14.40 7.47 8.04
CA VAL A 110 -15.14 6.80 6.97
C VAL A 110 -15.12 7.74 5.78
N VAL A 111 -14.50 7.29 4.68
CA VAL A 111 -14.39 8.06 3.44
C VAL A 111 -15.35 7.48 2.42
N GLU A 112 -16.13 8.35 1.79
CA GLU A 112 -17.15 7.98 0.83
C GLU A 112 -16.97 8.75 -0.47
N THR A 113 -16.98 8.04 -1.59
CA THR A 113 -16.85 8.61 -2.95
C THR A 113 -17.86 9.73 -3.19
N GLU A 114 -19.12 9.54 -2.80
CA GLU A 114 -20.19 10.53 -3.01
C GLU A 114 -19.94 11.84 -2.25
N THR A 115 -19.38 11.75 -1.06
CA THR A 115 -19.02 12.94 -0.27
C THR A 115 -17.90 13.71 -0.98
N LEU A 116 -16.87 13.01 -1.46
CA LEU A 116 -15.76 13.65 -2.16
C LEU A 116 -16.18 14.23 -3.52
N ILE A 117 -17.11 13.60 -4.23
CA ILE A 117 -17.71 14.14 -5.47
C ILE A 117 -18.36 15.51 -5.17
N ARG A 118 -19.12 15.61 -4.10
CA ARG A 118 -19.78 16.88 -3.70
C ARG A 118 -18.78 17.94 -3.28
N GLU A 119 -17.79 17.56 -2.46
CA GLU A 119 -16.79 18.49 -1.93
C GLU A 119 -15.86 19.05 -3.02
N LEU A 120 -15.45 18.21 -3.95
CA LEU A 120 -14.58 18.61 -5.06
C LEU A 120 -15.35 19.19 -6.27
N ALA A 121 -16.66 19.01 -6.32
CA ALA A 121 -17.49 19.28 -7.51
C ALA A 121 -16.96 18.57 -8.78
N VAL A 122 -16.44 17.34 -8.61
CA VAL A 122 -15.81 16.54 -9.67
C VAL A 122 -16.55 15.21 -9.80
N PRO A 123 -17.07 14.86 -11.00
CA PRO A 123 -17.89 13.64 -11.17
C PRO A 123 -17.06 12.34 -11.06
N ASN A 124 -15.76 12.41 -11.36
CA ASN A 124 -14.88 11.25 -11.42
C ASN A 124 -14.00 11.19 -10.17
N VAL A 125 -14.46 10.51 -9.14
CA VAL A 125 -13.70 10.25 -7.91
C VAL A 125 -13.60 8.74 -7.71
N VAL A 126 -12.38 8.25 -7.47
CA VAL A 126 -12.10 6.83 -7.23
C VAL A 126 -11.41 6.67 -5.87
N LEU A 127 -11.93 5.74 -5.08
CA LEU A 127 -11.24 5.25 -3.88
C LEU A 127 -10.60 3.89 -4.21
N LEU A 128 -9.36 3.72 -3.83
CA LEU A 128 -8.61 2.49 -3.95
C LEU A 128 -8.06 2.11 -2.58
N ASN A 129 -7.85 0.83 -2.35
CA ASN A 129 -6.92 0.41 -1.31
C ASN A 129 -5.52 0.96 -1.63
N ASP A 130 -4.70 1.27 -0.62
CA ASP A 130 -3.36 1.87 -0.78
C ASP A 130 -2.44 1.00 -1.67
N LEU A 131 -2.42 -0.31 -1.44
CA LEU A 131 -1.66 -1.23 -2.27
C LEU A 131 -2.24 -1.36 -3.68
N GLY A 132 -3.57 -1.28 -3.82
CA GLY A 132 -4.23 -1.21 -5.11
C GLY A 132 -3.79 0.02 -5.91
N ALA A 133 -3.69 1.19 -5.26
CA ALA A 133 -3.15 2.39 -5.86
C ALA A 133 -1.69 2.23 -6.28
N THR A 134 -0.87 1.61 -5.43
CA THR A 134 0.52 1.26 -5.76
C THR A 134 0.60 0.34 -6.97
N GLY A 135 -0.24 -0.69 -7.04
CA GLY A 135 -0.30 -1.60 -8.20
C GLY A 135 -0.58 -0.87 -9.52
N HIS A 136 -1.50 0.10 -9.50
CA HIS A 136 -1.78 0.94 -10.68
C HIS A 136 -0.65 1.90 -11.05
N SER A 137 0.21 2.30 -10.10
CA SER A 137 1.33 3.20 -10.37
C SER A 137 2.49 2.53 -11.11
N LEU A 138 2.64 1.21 -11.02
CA LEU A 138 3.81 0.49 -11.56
C LEU A 138 4.04 0.70 -13.06
N GLU A 139 2.98 0.88 -13.85
CA GLU A 139 3.09 1.13 -15.30
C GLU A 139 3.49 2.59 -15.63
N HIS A 140 3.51 3.47 -14.63
CA HIS A 140 3.78 4.90 -14.77
C HIS A 140 5.09 5.33 -14.12
N LEU A 141 5.76 4.41 -13.41
CA LEU A 141 7.08 4.68 -12.83
C LEU A 141 8.16 4.60 -13.91
N PRO A 142 9.12 5.53 -13.92
CA PRO A 142 10.24 5.48 -14.84
C PRO A 142 11.19 4.34 -14.48
N PRO A 143 11.96 3.80 -15.47
CA PRO A 143 12.84 2.65 -15.24
C PRO A 143 13.86 2.85 -14.11
N GLU A 144 14.32 4.06 -13.87
CA GLU A 144 15.27 4.43 -12.81
C GLU A 144 14.71 4.27 -11.39
N ASP A 145 13.39 4.20 -11.24
CA ASP A 145 12.73 3.97 -9.95
C ASP A 145 12.66 2.47 -9.59
N PHE A 146 13.12 1.58 -10.49
CA PHE A 146 13.16 0.14 -10.26
C PHE A 146 14.58 -0.35 -9.98
N CYS A 147 14.70 -1.22 -8.98
CA CYS A 147 15.89 -2.01 -8.75
C CYS A 147 15.60 -3.48 -9.08
N VAL A 148 16.25 -4.02 -10.12
CA VAL A 148 16.09 -5.42 -10.50
C VAL A 148 16.94 -6.29 -9.58
N LEU A 149 16.29 -7.04 -8.69
CA LEU A 149 16.98 -7.95 -7.76
C LEU A 149 17.30 -9.29 -8.41
N ASN A 150 16.40 -9.80 -9.25
CA ASN A 150 16.59 -11.08 -9.96
C ASN A 150 16.06 -10.94 -11.39
N PRO A 151 16.96 -10.85 -12.40
CA PRO A 151 16.54 -10.72 -13.78
C PRO A 151 15.88 -12.01 -14.24
N GLY A 152 14.63 -11.92 -14.67
CA GLY A 152 13.89 -13.01 -15.29
C GLY A 152 13.82 -12.87 -16.81
N VAL A 153 13.03 -13.72 -17.45
CA VAL A 153 12.65 -13.56 -18.85
C VAL A 153 11.29 -12.84 -18.88
N PRO A 154 11.24 -11.57 -19.31
CA PRO A 154 9.98 -10.83 -19.35
C PRO A 154 8.98 -11.47 -20.31
N GLU A 155 7.75 -11.67 -19.83
CA GLU A 155 6.62 -12.10 -20.65
C GLU A 155 5.64 -10.95 -20.79
N ALA A 156 5.33 -10.56 -22.04
CA ALA A 156 4.36 -9.50 -22.31
C ALA A 156 2.97 -9.93 -21.84
N GLY A 157 2.36 -9.15 -20.95
CA GLY A 157 1.06 -9.48 -20.37
C GLY A 157 1.07 -10.59 -19.33
N GLY A 158 2.25 -11.03 -18.87
CA GLY A 158 2.36 -11.98 -17.76
C GLY A 158 1.73 -11.45 -16.47
N THR A 159 1.12 -12.31 -15.66
CA THR A 159 0.60 -11.95 -14.35
C THR A 159 1.73 -11.45 -13.46
N ARG A 160 1.46 -10.41 -12.66
CA ARG A 160 2.41 -9.83 -11.71
C ARG A 160 1.88 -9.96 -10.30
N ALA A 161 2.75 -10.11 -9.33
CA ALA A 161 2.44 -10.00 -7.91
C ALA A 161 3.11 -8.75 -7.31
N LEU A 162 2.43 -8.13 -6.37
CA LEU A 162 2.94 -7.01 -5.58
C LEU A 162 2.92 -7.42 -4.11
N LEU A 163 4.07 -7.31 -3.46
CA LEU A 163 4.26 -7.56 -2.05
C LEU A 163 4.87 -6.32 -1.41
N ALA A 164 4.25 -5.79 -0.37
CA ALA A 164 4.69 -4.57 0.29
C ALA A 164 4.64 -4.71 1.82
N ALA A 165 5.80 -4.70 2.45
CA ALA A 165 5.95 -4.70 3.89
C ALA A 165 5.99 -3.26 4.43
N GLY A 166 5.13 -2.98 5.39
CA GLY A 166 5.03 -1.70 6.09
C GLY A 166 4.59 -1.93 7.53
N THR A 167 3.57 -1.21 8.00
CA THR A 167 2.90 -1.49 9.28
C THR A 167 2.28 -2.90 9.28
N GLY A 168 1.77 -3.34 8.14
CA GLY A 168 1.33 -4.69 7.84
C GLY A 168 2.08 -5.27 6.63
N LEU A 169 1.52 -6.35 6.04
CA LEU A 169 2.01 -6.96 4.82
C LEU A 169 0.90 -6.95 3.76
N GLY A 170 1.00 -6.02 2.82
CA GLY A 170 0.07 -5.96 1.70
C GLY A 170 0.47 -6.88 0.56
N GLN A 171 -0.55 -7.47 -0.09
CA GLN A 171 -0.39 -8.31 -1.29
C GLN A 171 -1.45 -7.93 -2.32
N SER A 172 -1.08 -7.94 -3.60
CA SER A 172 -2.04 -7.86 -4.69
C SER A 172 -1.51 -8.56 -5.94
N ILE A 173 -2.44 -8.96 -6.80
CA ILE A 173 -2.14 -9.60 -8.09
C ILE A 173 -2.53 -8.63 -9.19
N LEU A 174 -1.70 -8.51 -10.21
CA LEU A 174 -1.97 -7.71 -11.38
C LEU A 174 -2.18 -8.64 -12.58
N VAL A 175 -3.38 -8.65 -13.13
CA VAL A 175 -3.77 -9.50 -14.25
C VAL A 175 -3.90 -8.65 -15.51
N TRP A 176 -3.24 -9.07 -16.60
CA TRP A 176 -3.36 -8.41 -17.89
C TRP A 176 -4.71 -8.72 -18.56
N ASP A 177 -5.46 -7.70 -18.95
CA ASP A 177 -6.79 -7.86 -19.57
C ASP A 177 -6.77 -7.71 -21.12
N GLY A 178 -5.58 -7.62 -21.71
CA GLY A 178 -5.39 -7.38 -23.13
C GLY A 178 -5.09 -5.91 -23.48
N GLY A 179 -5.26 -4.97 -22.56
CA GLY A 179 -5.00 -3.54 -22.76
C GLY A 179 -4.29 -2.87 -21.61
N ARG A 180 -4.46 -3.39 -20.37
CA ARG A 180 -3.85 -2.85 -19.16
C ARG A 180 -3.81 -3.91 -18.05
N TYR A 181 -3.03 -3.66 -17.02
CA TYR A 181 -3.09 -4.46 -15.80
C TYR A 181 -4.28 -4.06 -14.94
N ARG A 182 -5.03 -5.07 -14.49
CA ARG A 182 -6.06 -4.95 -13.47
C ARG A 182 -5.47 -5.38 -12.14
N VAL A 183 -5.55 -4.52 -11.16
CA VAL A 183 -5.10 -4.82 -9.80
C VAL A 183 -6.22 -5.56 -9.06
N VAL A 184 -5.91 -6.76 -8.59
CA VAL A 184 -6.80 -7.60 -7.78
C VAL A 184 -6.24 -7.57 -6.35
N PRO A 185 -6.90 -6.90 -5.39
CA PRO A 185 -6.45 -6.85 -4.01
C PRO A 185 -6.52 -8.24 -3.38
N SER A 186 -5.60 -8.51 -2.46
CA SER A 186 -5.52 -9.77 -1.72
C SER A 186 -5.21 -9.47 -0.25
N GLU A 187 -5.79 -10.27 0.64
CA GLU A 187 -5.45 -10.31 2.06
C GLU A 187 -4.48 -11.48 2.36
N GLY A 188 -3.69 -11.88 1.37
CA GLY A 188 -2.74 -12.99 1.47
C GLY A 188 -1.68 -12.83 2.56
N GLY A 189 -1.36 -11.60 2.98
CA GLY A 189 -0.50 -11.35 4.15
C GLY A 189 -1.02 -11.98 5.44
N HIS A 190 -2.32 -12.25 5.53
CA HIS A 190 -2.93 -12.94 6.67
C HIS A 190 -2.96 -14.47 6.54
N SER A 191 -2.48 -15.04 5.44
CA SER A 191 -2.34 -16.49 5.31
C SER A 191 -1.21 -17.02 6.20
N ASP A 192 -1.22 -18.33 6.43
CA ASP A 192 -0.31 -18.97 7.37
C ASP A 192 1.15 -18.92 6.91
N PHE A 193 2.05 -18.61 7.82
CA PHE A 193 3.49 -18.66 7.59
C PHE A 193 3.95 -20.10 7.30
N ALA A 194 4.66 -20.30 6.20
CA ALA A 194 5.24 -21.56 5.78
C ALA A 194 6.77 -21.56 5.94
N PRO A 195 7.31 -22.09 7.05
CA PRO A 195 8.75 -22.13 7.30
C PRO A 195 9.46 -23.15 6.41
N HIS A 196 10.65 -22.81 5.88
CA HIS A 196 11.46 -23.69 5.03
C HIS A 196 12.70 -24.28 5.72
N THR A 197 13.19 -23.62 6.81
CA THR A 197 14.40 -24.04 7.52
C THR A 197 14.11 -24.37 8.98
N GLU A 198 15.00 -25.12 9.64
CA GLU A 198 14.85 -25.43 11.06
C GLU A 198 14.77 -24.14 11.90
N GLN A 199 15.56 -23.10 11.57
CA GLN A 199 15.48 -21.81 12.27
C GLN A 199 14.11 -21.16 12.12
N GLN A 200 13.48 -21.24 10.94
CA GLN A 200 12.14 -20.71 10.70
C GLN A 200 11.07 -21.56 11.40
N ILE A 201 11.26 -22.87 11.50
CA ILE A 201 10.38 -23.76 12.27
C ILE A 201 10.45 -23.41 13.76
N GLU A 202 11.64 -23.17 14.30
CA GLU A 202 11.79 -22.72 15.70
C GLU A 202 11.18 -21.31 15.91
N LEU A 203 11.31 -20.39 14.95
CA LEU A 203 10.62 -19.10 14.99
C LEU A 203 9.10 -19.29 15.04
N LEU A 204 8.53 -20.17 14.20
CA LEU A 204 7.11 -20.50 14.23
C LEU A 204 6.70 -21.06 15.61
N ARG A 205 7.47 -21.99 16.19
CA ARG A 205 7.23 -22.53 17.52
C ARG A 205 7.27 -21.45 18.61
N PHE A 206 8.23 -20.52 18.50
CA PHE A 206 8.36 -19.37 19.41
C PHE A 206 7.13 -18.47 19.33
N MET A 207 6.66 -18.14 18.12
CA MET A 207 5.51 -17.27 17.91
C MET A 207 4.20 -17.92 18.34
N ARG A 208 4.02 -19.24 18.12
CA ARG A 208 2.82 -19.97 18.53
C ARG A 208 2.57 -20.00 20.05
N ARG A 209 3.55 -19.64 20.87
CA ARG A 209 3.33 -19.42 22.30
C ARG A 209 2.49 -18.16 22.60
N ARG A 210 2.45 -17.22 21.66
CA ARG A 210 1.75 -15.91 21.81
C ARG A 210 0.52 -15.80 20.89
N TYR A 211 0.57 -16.45 19.73
CA TYR A 211 -0.46 -16.34 18.69
C TYR A 211 -1.03 -17.72 18.35
N PRO A 212 -2.35 -17.88 18.31
CA PRO A 212 -2.97 -19.14 17.88
C PRO A 212 -2.70 -19.46 16.40
N GLN A 213 -2.62 -18.42 15.56
CA GLN A 213 -2.24 -18.47 14.16
C GLN A 213 -1.06 -17.54 13.93
N VAL A 214 -0.08 -17.97 13.15
CA VAL A 214 1.06 -17.15 12.74
C VAL A 214 0.95 -16.88 11.25
N SER A 215 0.64 -15.65 10.89
CA SER A 215 0.55 -15.22 9.50
C SER A 215 1.87 -14.64 8.99
N TRP A 216 1.98 -14.52 7.66
CA TRP A 216 3.10 -13.83 7.04
C TRP A 216 3.27 -12.40 7.57
N GLU A 217 2.17 -11.67 7.77
CA GLU A 217 2.20 -10.30 8.29
C GLU A 217 2.80 -10.18 9.68
N LEU A 218 2.52 -11.14 10.57
CA LEU A 218 3.12 -11.14 11.93
C LEU A 218 4.65 -11.21 11.90
N ILE A 219 5.24 -11.70 10.80
CA ILE A 219 6.68 -11.81 10.61
C ILE A 219 7.19 -10.71 9.68
N LEU A 220 6.52 -10.48 8.56
CA LEU A 220 6.96 -9.59 7.49
C LEU A 220 6.33 -8.19 7.59
N SER A 221 6.37 -7.61 8.77
CA SER A 221 5.93 -6.24 9.05
C SER A 221 6.93 -5.55 9.96
N GLY A 222 6.75 -4.25 10.21
CA GLY A 222 7.58 -3.51 11.17
C GLY A 222 7.64 -4.16 12.55
N ARG A 223 6.49 -4.70 13.02
CA ARG A 223 6.43 -5.47 14.29
C ARG A 223 7.19 -6.79 14.23
N GLY A 224 7.27 -7.41 13.08
CA GLY A 224 7.99 -8.66 12.86
C GLY A 224 9.48 -8.55 13.13
N PHE A 225 10.10 -7.41 12.86
CA PHE A 225 11.50 -7.15 13.21
C PHE A 225 11.76 -7.31 14.72
N ARG A 226 10.89 -6.76 15.58
CA ARG A 226 10.97 -6.94 17.03
C ARG A 226 10.84 -8.41 17.40
N THR A 227 9.89 -9.11 16.85
CA THR A 227 9.62 -10.51 17.15
C THR A 227 10.79 -11.41 16.77
N ILE A 228 11.39 -11.22 15.60
CA ILE A 228 12.58 -11.95 15.14
C ILE A 228 13.77 -11.63 16.04
N HIS A 229 13.98 -10.35 16.36
CA HIS A 229 15.06 -9.94 17.25
C HIS A 229 14.94 -10.57 18.65
N GLU A 230 13.76 -10.58 19.25
CA GLU A 230 13.48 -11.24 20.53
C GLU A 230 13.68 -12.76 20.45
N PHE A 231 13.35 -13.39 19.34
CA PHE A 231 13.60 -14.81 19.10
C PHE A 231 15.08 -15.12 19.06
N LEU A 232 15.89 -14.30 18.38
CA LEU A 232 17.33 -14.52 18.22
C LEU A 232 18.11 -14.18 19.50
N ALA A 233 17.71 -13.14 20.24
CA ALA A 233 18.41 -12.66 21.42
C ALA A 233 17.48 -11.96 22.42
N PRO A 234 16.75 -12.72 23.25
CA PRO A 234 15.71 -12.16 24.13
C PRO A 234 16.26 -11.18 25.19
N ASN A 235 17.56 -11.25 25.50
CA ASN A 235 18.20 -10.41 26.51
C ASN A 235 18.87 -9.15 25.92
N VAL A 236 18.87 -8.99 24.58
CA VAL A 236 19.42 -7.80 23.92
C VAL A 236 18.28 -6.86 23.60
N LYS A 237 18.38 -5.61 24.09
CA LYS A 237 17.36 -4.58 23.86
C LYS A 237 18.01 -3.33 23.27
N HIS A 238 17.21 -2.57 22.53
CA HIS A 238 17.56 -1.27 21.96
C HIS A 238 16.56 -0.20 22.44
N ALA A 239 16.92 1.07 22.31
CA ALA A 239 16.10 2.18 22.77
C ALA A 239 14.67 2.18 22.15
N SER A 240 14.54 1.79 20.87
CA SER A 240 13.23 1.63 20.22
C SER A 240 12.35 0.54 20.83
N PHE A 241 12.87 -0.31 21.73
CA PHE A 241 12.09 -1.35 22.40
C PHE A 241 11.50 -0.89 23.73
N GLU A 242 11.93 0.26 24.25
CA GLU A 242 11.42 0.83 25.50
C GLU A 242 10.00 1.36 25.34
N ASP A 243 9.68 1.86 24.14
CA ASP A 243 8.33 2.25 23.76
C ASP A 243 7.64 1.09 23.01
N PRO A 244 6.57 0.50 23.59
CA PRO A 244 5.81 -0.56 22.94
C PRO A 244 5.17 -0.16 21.59
N ASP A 245 4.88 1.13 21.43
CA ASP A 245 4.22 1.68 20.23
C ASP A 245 5.23 2.14 19.16
N ALA A 246 6.53 2.21 19.51
CA ALA A 246 7.56 2.55 18.54
C ALA A 246 7.77 1.42 17.53
N ASP A 247 7.95 1.80 16.26
CA ASP A 247 8.39 0.86 15.23
C ASP A 247 9.91 0.62 15.35
N PRO A 248 10.36 -0.61 15.71
CA PRO A 248 11.77 -0.91 15.87
C PRO A 248 12.49 -1.17 14.53
N ALA A 249 11.75 -1.36 13.43
CA ALA A 249 12.32 -1.73 12.13
C ALA A 249 13.39 -0.75 11.63
N PRO A 250 13.22 0.58 11.71
CA PRO A 250 14.25 1.52 11.27
C PRO A 250 15.57 1.39 12.05
N GLU A 251 15.51 1.21 13.38
CA GLU A 251 16.72 1.05 14.19
C GLU A 251 17.42 -0.27 13.91
N ILE A 252 16.67 -1.38 13.86
CA ILE A 252 17.21 -2.71 13.56
C ILE A 252 17.84 -2.72 12.17
N THR A 253 17.15 -2.18 11.17
CA THR A 253 17.66 -2.11 9.80
C THR A 253 18.95 -1.31 9.71
N ARG A 254 18.99 -0.11 10.29
CA ARG A 254 20.19 0.72 10.29
C ARG A 254 21.37 0.00 10.95
N ARG A 255 21.16 -0.56 12.17
CA ARG A 255 22.22 -1.26 12.92
C ARG A 255 22.65 -2.57 12.26
N GLY A 256 21.75 -3.22 11.54
CA GLY A 256 22.07 -4.42 10.74
C GLY A 256 22.93 -4.08 9.53
N LEU A 257 22.56 -3.04 8.79
CA LEU A 257 23.27 -2.59 7.59
C LEU A 257 24.67 -2.03 7.91
N ASP A 258 24.80 -1.20 8.96
CA ASP A 258 26.09 -0.65 9.38
C ASP A 258 26.92 -1.62 10.24
N LYS A 259 26.37 -2.82 10.51
CA LYS A 259 26.99 -3.89 11.31
C LYS A 259 27.36 -3.48 12.73
N SER A 260 26.75 -2.43 13.25
CA SER A 260 26.98 -1.98 14.63
C SER A 260 26.36 -2.88 15.70
N CYS A 261 25.44 -3.77 15.28
CA CYS A 261 24.82 -4.78 16.15
C CYS A 261 24.68 -6.12 15.42
N ARG A 262 25.33 -7.16 15.91
CA ARG A 262 25.28 -8.50 15.31
C ARG A 262 23.85 -9.05 15.28
N VAL A 263 23.10 -8.90 16.36
CA VAL A 263 21.71 -9.41 16.45
C VAL A 263 20.80 -8.67 15.46
N CYS A 264 21.01 -7.36 15.26
CA CYS A 264 20.26 -6.62 14.25
C CYS A 264 20.59 -7.11 12.83
N ALA A 265 21.85 -7.44 12.55
CA ALA A 265 22.25 -8.02 11.26
C ALA A 265 21.57 -9.38 11.05
N ASP A 266 21.67 -10.29 12.03
CA ASP A 266 21.05 -11.61 11.95
C ASP A 266 19.51 -11.51 11.86
N THR A 267 18.89 -10.51 12.50
CA THR A 267 17.45 -10.22 12.37
C THR A 267 17.09 -9.79 10.95
N LEU A 268 17.86 -8.88 10.38
CA LEU A 268 17.65 -8.39 9.02
C LEU A 268 17.82 -9.51 8.00
N ASP A 269 18.84 -10.35 8.16
CA ASP A 269 19.12 -11.49 7.27
C ASP A 269 17.96 -12.49 7.31
N LEU A 270 17.48 -12.87 8.50
CA LEU A 270 16.37 -13.81 8.65
C LEU A 270 15.06 -13.22 8.08
N TRP A 271 14.76 -11.96 8.37
CA TRP A 271 13.59 -11.26 7.84
C TRP A 271 13.64 -11.21 6.30
N THR A 272 14.76 -10.84 5.73
CA THR A 272 14.94 -10.74 4.27
C THR A 272 14.82 -12.11 3.58
N ALA A 273 15.38 -13.16 4.19
CA ALA A 273 15.23 -14.52 3.68
C ALA A 273 13.78 -14.98 3.64
N ILE A 274 13.01 -14.67 4.70
CA ILE A 274 11.57 -15.01 4.77
C ILE A 274 10.77 -14.16 3.76
N TYR A 275 11.09 -12.86 3.62
CA TYR A 275 10.45 -11.99 2.62
C TYR A 275 10.68 -12.48 1.19
N GLY A 276 11.92 -12.89 0.88
CA GLY A 276 12.25 -13.46 -0.42
C GLY A 276 11.53 -14.79 -0.71
N ALA A 277 11.33 -15.62 0.32
CA ALA A 277 10.58 -16.86 0.18
C ALA A 277 9.10 -16.58 -0.14
N GLU A 278 8.46 -15.63 0.54
CA GLU A 278 7.08 -15.25 0.23
C GLU A 278 6.94 -14.58 -1.15
N ALA A 279 7.90 -13.75 -1.54
CA ALA A 279 7.94 -13.21 -2.90
C ALA A 279 8.03 -14.33 -3.95
N GLY A 280 8.82 -15.37 -3.66
CA GLY A 280 8.91 -16.56 -4.50
C GLY A 280 7.59 -17.35 -4.58
N ASN A 281 6.88 -17.51 -3.46
CA ASN A 281 5.58 -18.16 -3.43
C ASN A 281 4.54 -17.41 -4.29
N LEU A 282 4.54 -16.09 -4.23
CA LEU A 282 3.64 -15.26 -5.03
C LEU A 282 3.97 -15.28 -6.53
N ALA A 283 5.20 -15.62 -6.89
CA ALA A 283 5.64 -15.70 -8.29
C ALA A 283 5.26 -17.02 -8.97
N LEU A 284 4.79 -18.02 -8.20
CA LEU A 284 4.33 -19.32 -8.72
C LEU A 284 2.91 -19.25 -9.27
#